data_8b0980179115800cd1b5cd8c2343942b
#
_entry.id   8b0980179115800cd1b5cd8c2343942b
#
_cell.length_a   1.000
_cell.length_b   1.000
_cell.length_c   1.000
_cell.angle_alpha   90.00
_cell.angle_beta   90.00
_cell.angle_gamma   90.00
#
_symmetry.space_group_name_H-M   'P 1'
#
loop_
_entity.id
_entity.type
_entity.pdbx_description
1 polymer ?
#
loop_
_entity_poly.entity_id
_entity_poly.type
_entity_poly.pdbx_seq_one_letter_code
_entity_poly.pdbx_strand_id
1 'polypeptide(L)'
;MDRFEEQYKEELHKQEIHANHCTMKGFLWILAGFTFVWLLTITNVFIVDKAPMTIAFVICAVICIFMRVIYRKDKMDALWVKYWFIAMICVITGIVGTFLTFHATLVYVLPLLFAIQYRERRVLWFSYFADGIAILVSMLLGFYYGICDLNMLYASNHTRAWYLGRRTWQSDKDDCP
;
A
#
# COMPACT_ATOMS: atom_id res chain seq x y z
N MET A 1 17.45 9.83 39.96
CA MET A 1 16.86 8.83 39.02
C MET A 1 15.87 9.49 38.08
N ASP A 2 15.03 10.37 38.57
CA ASP A 2 13.96 11.04 37.80
C ASP A 2 14.44 11.90 36.61
N ARG A 3 15.57 12.60 36.77
CA ARG A 3 16.09 13.48 35.71
C ARG A 3 16.57 12.74 34.45
N PHE A 4 17.10 11.54 34.62
CA PHE A 4 17.51 10.68 33.50
C PHE A 4 16.29 10.10 32.73
N GLU A 5 15.22 9.75 33.46
CA GLU A 5 13.99 9.28 32.84
C GLU A 5 13.26 10.38 32.07
N GLU A 6 13.28 11.61 32.57
CA GLU A 6 12.71 12.76 31.87
C GLU A 6 13.47 13.07 30.57
N GLN A 7 14.81 13.12 30.65
CA GLN A 7 15.65 13.34 29.46
C GLN A 7 15.44 12.22 28.41
N TYR A 8 15.37 10.98 28.85
CA TYR A 8 15.14 9.85 27.95
C TYR A 8 13.76 9.91 27.25
N LYS A 9 12.72 10.30 27.97
CA LYS A 9 11.37 10.50 27.41
C LYS A 9 11.34 11.66 26.40
N GLU A 10 12.03 12.75 26.71
CA GLU A 10 12.12 13.90 25.80
C GLU A 10 12.86 13.54 24.50
N GLU A 11 13.94 12.79 24.58
CA GLU A 11 14.67 12.33 23.39
C GLU A 11 13.84 11.35 22.55
N LEU A 12 13.11 10.42 23.17
CA LEU A 12 12.20 9.53 22.48
C LEU A 12 11.11 10.31 21.75
N HIS A 13 10.53 11.31 22.39
CA HIS A 13 9.51 12.15 21.78
C HIS A 13 10.04 12.92 20.56
N LYS A 14 11.24 13.50 20.67
CA LYS A 14 11.91 14.14 19.52
C LYS A 14 12.17 13.18 18.38
N GLN A 15 12.56 11.94 18.68
CA GLN A 15 12.76 10.89 17.66
C GLN A 15 11.45 10.50 16.97
N GLU A 16 10.34 10.39 17.70
CA GLU A 16 9.01 10.13 17.14
C GLU A 16 8.56 11.23 16.17
N ILE A 17 8.70 12.48 16.56
CA ILE A 17 8.40 13.64 15.71
C ILE A 17 9.26 13.59 14.43
N HIS A 18 10.55 13.31 14.57
CA HIS A 18 11.45 13.20 13.43
C HIS A 18 11.02 12.04 12.49
N ALA A 19 10.65 10.88 13.04
CA ALA A 19 10.15 9.74 12.27
C ALA A 19 8.85 10.09 11.53
N ASN A 20 7.93 10.81 12.16
CA ASN A 20 6.71 11.31 11.53
C ASN A 20 7.01 12.24 10.34
N HIS A 21 8.00 13.13 10.48
CA HIS A 21 8.47 14.00 9.40
C HIS A 21 9.08 13.20 8.24
N CYS A 22 9.90 12.19 8.55
CA CYS A 22 10.49 11.32 7.53
C CYS A 22 9.43 10.52 6.81
N THR A 23 8.48 9.95 7.54
CA THR A 23 7.34 9.21 6.97
C THR A 23 6.52 10.10 6.05
N MET A 24 6.26 11.35 6.43
CA MET A 24 5.54 12.30 5.58
C MET A 24 6.28 12.62 4.28
N LYS A 25 7.61 12.77 4.32
CA LYS A 25 8.42 12.89 3.09
C LYS A 25 8.33 11.60 2.26
N GLY A 26 8.31 10.45 2.92
CA GLY A 26 8.12 9.15 2.28
C GLY A 26 6.83 9.06 1.47
N PHE A 27 5.70 9.58 1.97
CA PHE A 27 4.45 9.66 1.20
C PHE A 27 4.59 10.42 -0.11
N LEU A 28 5.38 11.50 -0.14
CA LEU A 28 5.64 12.24 -1.38
C LEU A 28 6.47 11.43 -2.38
N TRP A 29 7.45 10.67 -1.89
CA TRP A 29 8.25 9.79 -2.75
C TRP A 29 7.43 8.61 -3.28
N ILE A 30 6.55 8.03 -2.46
CA ILE A 30 5.61 6.99 -2.89
C ILE A 30 4.69 7.55 -3.98
N LEU A 31 4.13 8.75 -3.78
CA LEU A 31 3.27 9.39 -4.77
C LEU A 31 4.03 9.68 -6.07
N ALA A 32 5.27 10.19 -6.00
CA ALA A 32 6.10 10.43 -7.17
C ALA A 32 6.41 9.14 -7.94
N GLY A 33 6.79 8.07 -7.24
CA GLY A 33 7.02 6.75 -7.84
C GLY A 33 5.76 6.20 -8.51
N PHE A 34 4.60 6.32 -7.84
CA PHE A 34 3.34 5.84 -8.40
C PHE A 34 2.88 6.70 -9.59
N THR A 35 3.12 8.02 -9.57
CA THR A 35 2.88 8.89 -10.73
C THR A 35 3.71 8.44 -11.92
N PHE A 36 4.98 8.08 -11.69
CA PHE A 36 5.84 7.56 -12.74
C PHE A 36 5.29 6.26 -13.35
N VAL A 37 4.89 5.29 -12.51
CA VAL A 37 4.27 4.04 -12.97
C VAL A 37 2.98 4.29 -13.74
N TRP A 38 2.14 5.21 -13.27
CA TRP A 38 0.91 5.61 -13.96
C TRP A 38 1.18 6.22 -15.33
N LEU A 39 2.19 7.08 -15.47
CA LEU A 39 2.63 7.63 -16.76
C LEU A 39 3.08 6.53 -17.72
N LEU A 40 3.83 5.53 -17.24
CA LEU A 40 4.24 4.38 -18.05
C LEU A 40 3.05 3.53 -18.51
N THR A 41 1.99 3.45 -17.71
CA THR A 41 0.74 2.77 -18.10
C THR A 41 -0.01 3.55 -19.18
N ILE A 42 -0.09 4.89 -19.09
CA ILE A 42 -0.74 5.72 -20.11
C ILE A 42 -0.01 5.64 -21.44
N THR A 43 1.31 5.63 -21.41
CA THR A 43 2.16 5.51 -22.62
C THR A 43 2.20 4.10 -23.22
N ASN A 44 1.42 3.14 -22.68
CA ASN A 44 1.38 1.74 -23.09
C ASN A 44 2.73 0.99 -22.96
N VAL A 45 3.63 1.46 -22.11
CA VAL A 45 4.86 0.71 -21.75
C VAL A 45 4.49 -0.46 -20.85
N PHE A 46 3.55 -0.28 -19.92
CA PHE A 46 2.95 -1.37 -19.16
C PHE A 46 1.61 -1.76 -19.78
N ILE A 47 1.43 -3.07 -20.02
CA ILE A 47 0.20 -3.67 -20.55
C ILE A 47 -0.73 -3.95 -19.35
N VAL A 48 -1.28 -2.88 -18.78
CA VAL A 48 -2.27 -2.93 -17.69
C VAL A 48 -3.47 -2.09 -18.11
N ASP A 49 -4.67 -2.50 -17.71
CA ASP A 49 -5.88 -1.73 -17.97
C ASP A 49 -5.80 -0.31 -17.40
N LYS A 50 -5.95 0.68 -18.26
CA LYS A 50 -5.78 2.11 -17.91
C LYS A 50 -6.81 2.60 -16.91
N ALA A 51 -8.06 2.13 -17.02
CA ALA A 51 -9.15 2.61 -16.18
C ALA A 51 -8.94 2.22 -14.69
N PRO A 52 -8.74 0.94 -14.32
CA PRO A 52 -8.51 0.57 -12.93
C PRO A 52 -7.20 1.16 -12.38
N MET A 53 -6.15 1.27 -13.20
CA MET A 53 -4.89 1.87 -12.78
C MET A 53 -5.02 3.37 -12.47
N THR A 54 -5.83 4.08 -13.27
CA THR A 54 -6.11 5.51 -13.03
C THR A 54 -6.94 5.70 -11.76
N ILE A 55 -7.92 4.84 -11.50
CA ILE A 55 -8.71 4.86 -10.26
C ILE A 55 -7.80 4.64 -9.05
N ALA A 56 -6.93 3.64 -9.10
CA ALA A 56 -5.96 3.37 -8.04
C ALA A 56 -5.05 4.57 -7.78
N PHE A 57 -4.54 5.20 -8.84
CA PHE A 57 -3.71 6.41 -8.74
C PHE A 57 -4.46 7.55 -8.05
N VAL A 58 -5.71 7.82 -8.45
CA VAL A 58 -6.52 8.89 -7.85
C VAL A 58 -6.75 8.62 -6.36
N ILE A 59 -7.08 7.39 -5.98
CA ILE A 59 -7.28 7.01 -4.57
C ILE A 59 -5.99 7.23 -3.77
N CYS A 60 -4.84 6.78 -4.26
CA CYS A 60 -3.55 6.98 -3.61
C CYS A 60 -3.18 8.46 -3.49
N ALA A 61 -3.44 9.26 -4.53
CA ALA A 61 -3.21 10.70 -4.51
C ALA A 61 -4.08 11.40 -3.45
N VAL A 62 -5.36 11.03 -3.36
CA VAL A 62 -6.29 11.56 -2.33
C VAL A 62 -5.80 11.21 -0.93
N ILE A 63 -5.37 9.96 -0.69
CA ILE A 63 -4.80 9.55 0.60
C ILE A 63 -3.57 10.40 0.94
N CYS A 64 -2.63 10.56 0.00
CA CYS A 64 -1.41 11.36 0.23
C CYS A 64 -1.73 12.83 0.52
N ILE A 65 -2.68 13.43 -0.19
CA ILE A 65 -3.12 14.82 0.04
C ILE A 65 -3.77 14.93 1.42
N PHE A 66 -4.65 14.00 1.79
CA PHE A 66 -5.30 13.97 3.08
C PHE A 66 -4.29 13.87 4.23
N MET A 67 -3.28 13.00 4.10
CA MET A 67 -2.19 12.88 5.07
C MET A 67 -1.40 14.17 5.21
N ARG A 68 -1.16 14.90 4.11
CA ARG A 68 -0.48 16.19 4.14
C ARG A 68 -1.31 17.29 4.83
N VAL A 69 -2.63 17.24 4.71
CA VAL A 69 -3.52 18.18 5.41
C VAL A 69 -3.50 17.92 6.93
N ILE A 70 -3.51 16.65 7.34
CA ILE A 70 -3.37 16.28 8.77
C ILE A 70 -2.02 16.75 9.31
N TYR A 71 -0.94 16.56 8.55
CA TYR A 71 0.40 17.01 8.89
C TYR A 71 0.48 18.52 9.16
N ARG A 72 -0.20 19.34 8.34
CA ARG A 72 -0.19 20.80 8.49
C ARG A 72 -0.93 21.30 9.74
N LYS A 73 -1.76 20.49 10.38
CA LYS A 73 -2.55 20.87 11.56
C LYS A 73 -1.85 20.65 12.90
N ASP A 74 -0.52 20.53 12.91
CA ASP A 74 0.34 20.35 14.10
C ASP A 74 -0.11 19.25 15.07
N LYS A 75 -0.81 18.23 14.56
CA LYS A 75 -1.23 17.07 15.36
C LYS A 75 -0.19 15.95 15.43
N MET A 76 1.08 16.30 15.18
CA MET A 76 2.18 15.34 15.09
C MET A 76 2.56 14.68 16.42
N ASP A 77 2.18 15.31 17.54
CA ASP A 77 2.56 14.86 18.88
C ASP A 77 1.63 13.74 19.41
N ALA A 78 0.56 13.44 18.69
CA ALA A 78 -0.38 12.43 19.16
C ALA A 78 0.15 11.00 18.92
N LEU A 79 0.16 10.18 19.97
CA LEU A 79 0.64 8.80 19.96
C LEU A 79 0.00 7.91 18.87
N TRP A 80 -1.23 8.22 18.43
CA TRP A 80 -1.95 7.47 17.41
C TRP A 80 -1.50 7.77 15.98
N VAL A 81 -0.80 8.90 15.75
CA VAL A 81 -0.41 9.38 14.42
C VAL A 81 0.53 8.39 13.73
N LYS A 82 1.48 7.81 14.45
CA LYS A 82 2.40 6.79 13.94
C LYS A 82 1.67 5.55 13.41
N TYR A 83 0.66 5.06 14.13
CA TYR A 83 -0.15 3.91 13.68
C TYR A 83 -0.99 4.26 12.45
N TRP A 84 -1.53 5.49 12.42
CA TRP A 84 -2.30 5.98 11.29
C TRP A 84 -1.45 6.09 10.02
N PHE A 85 -0.23 6.61 10.13
CA PHE A 85 0.70 6.68 9.01
C PHE A 85 1.03 5.28 8.46
N ILE A 86 1.37 4.35 9.32
CA ILE A 86 1.67 2.98 8.92
C ILE A 86 0.43 2.33 8.26
N ALA A 87 -0.76 2.48 8.85
CA ALA A 87 -1.99 1.95 8.27
C ALA A 87 -2.24 2.50 6.86
N MET A 88 -2.05 3.81 6.63
CA MET A 88 -2.22 4.41 5.31
C MET A 88 -1.19 3.92 4.29
N ILE A 89 0.06 3.68 4.71
CA ILE A 89 1.07 3.07 3.83
C ILE A 89 0.64 1.64 3.47
N CYS A 90 0.16 0.83 4.43
CA CYS A 90 -0.36 -0.52 4.15
C CYS A 90 -1.54 -0.49 3.16
N VAL A 91 -2.45 0.49 3.28
CA VAL A 91 -3.55 0.66 2.32
C VAL A 91 -3.02 0.98 0.93
N ILE A 92 -2.08 1.92 0.81
CA ILE A 92 -1.48 2.28 -0.48
C ILE A 92 -0.76 1.06 -1.09
N THR A 93 0.05 0.34 -0.31
CA THR A 93 0.77 -0.84 -0.79
C THR A 93 -0.19 -1.96 -1.20
N GLY A 94 -1.30 -2.15 -0.48
CA GLY A 94 -2.37 -3.09 -0.85
C GLY A 94 -3.03 -2.72 -2.17
N ILE A 95 -3.36 -1.44 -2.40
CA ILE A 95 -3.91 -0.96 -3.66
C ILE A 95 -2.92 -1.19 -4.80
N VAL A 96 -1.67 -0.77 -4.63
CA VAL A 96 -0.61 -0.96 -5.63
C VAL A 96 -0.40 -2.45 -5.92
N GLY A 97 -0.37 -3.28 -4.89
CA GLY A 97 -0.21 -4.73 -5.01
C GLY A 97 -1.35 -5.41 -5.76
N THR A 98 -2.59 -4.91 -5.63
CA THR A 98 -3.75 -5.45 -6.35
C THR A 98 -3.60 -5.30 -7.88
N PHE A 99 -3.01 -4.20 -8.34
CA PHE A 99 -2.91 -3.90 -9.79
C PHE A 99 -1.58 -4.33 -10.40
N LEU A 100 -0.48 -4.28 -9.64
CA LEU A 100 0.86 -4.63 -10.14
C LEU A 100 1.26 -6.08 -9.82
N THR A 101 0.44 -6.80 -9.04
CA THR A 101 0.63 -8.22 -8.68
C THR A 101 2.07 -8.55 -8.25
N PHE A 102 2.68 -9.59 -8.83
CA PHE A 102 4.02 -10.05 -8.46
C PHE A 102 5.16 -9.07 -8.74
N HIS A 103 5.01 -8.22 -9.73
CA HIS A 103 6.05 -7.25 -10.10
C HIS A 103 6.29 -6.21 -8.99
N ALA A 104 5.36 -6.08 -8.05
CA ALA A 104 5.43 -5.14 -6.95
C ALA A 104 5.63 -5.78 -5.57
N THR A 105 6.10 -7.02 -5.48
CA THR A 105 6.31 -7.72 -4.19
C THR A 105 7.18 -6.90 -3.21
N LEU A 106 8.17 -6.16 -3.73
CA LEU A 106 9.01 -5.27 -2.93
C LEU A 106 8.24 -4.11 -2.28
N VAL A 107 7.08 -3.74 -2.82
CA VAL A 107 6.26 -2.64 -2.26
C VAL A 107 5.73 -3.01 -0.88
N TYR A 108 5.46 -4.29 -0.62
CA TYR A 108 5.03 -4.78 0.70
C TYR A 108 6.10 -4.69 1.79
N VAL A 109 7.35 -4.43 1.44
CA VAL A 109 8.41 -4.17 2.43
C VAL A 109 8.35 -2.72 2.95
N LEU A 110 7.73 -1.80 2.21
CA LEU A 110 7.69 -0.38 2.56
C LEU A 110 7.07 -0.11 3.95
N PRO A 111 5.90 -0.67 4.33
CA PRO A 111 5.33 -0.42 5.65
C PRO A 111 6.28 -0.81 6.79
N LEU A 112 7.01 -1.92 6.64
CA LEU A 112 7.99 -2.39 7.63
C LEU A 112 9.20 -1.45 7.69
N LEU A 113 9.70 -0.95 6.55
CA LEU A 113 10.80 0.02 6.52
C LEU A 113 10.43 1.32 7.24
N PHE A 114 9.20 1.80 7.06
CA PHE A 114 8.72 2.98 7.80
C PHE A 114 8.49 2.68 9.27
N ALA A 115 8.00 1.49 9.63
CA ALA A 115 7.79 1.10 11.01
C ALA A 115 9.10 1.01 11.82
N ILE A 116 10.19 0.55 11.20
CA ILE A 116 11.51 0.46 11.83
C ILE A 116 12.03 1.84 12.27
N GLN A 117 11.66 2.92 11.57
CA GLN A 117 12.09 4.28 11.91
C GLN A 117 11.61 4.73 13.29
N TYR A 118 10.46 4.21 13.75
CA TYR A 118 9.89 4.53 15.07
C TYR A 118 10.60 3.83 16.22
N ARG A 119 11.46 2.84 15.97
CA ARG A 119 12.20 2.06 16.98
C ARG A 119 11.32 1.48 18.09
N GLU A 120 10.03 1.37 17.87
CA GLU A 120 9.06 0.84 18.82
C GLU A 120 8.55 -0.53 18.36
N ARG A 121 8.69 -1.54 19.24
CA ARG A 121 8.28 -2.92 18.97
C ARG A 121 6.79 -3.03 18.63
N ARG A 122 5.95 -2.22 19.28
CA ARG A 122 4.49 -2.24 19.07
C ARG A 122 4.12 -1.75 17.65
N VAL A 123 4.78 -0.71 17.17
CA VAL A 123 4.58 -0.18 15.81
C VAL A 123 5.02 -1.20 14.77
N LEU A 124 6.13 -1.91 15.02
CA LEU A 124 6.62 -2.93 14.11
C LEU A 124 5.65 -4.12 14.02
N TRP A 125 5.16 -4.64 15.15
CA TRP A 125 4.15 -5.70 15.16
C TRP A 125 2.85 -5.26 14.48
N PHE A 126 2.39 -4.05 14.76
CA PHE A 126 1.21 -3.49 14.10
C PHE A 126 1.40 -3.43 12.58
N SER A 127 2.56 -2.93 12.12
CA SER A 127 2.88 -2.88 10.69
C SER A 127 2.88 -4.28 10.06
N TYR A 128 3.47 -5.26 10.72
CA TYR A 128 3.52 -6.64 10.23
C TYR A 128 2.12 -7.25 10.03
N PHE A 129 1.24 -7.10 11.03
CA PHE A 129 -0.14 -7.59 10.93
C PHE A 129 -0.97 -6.82 9.90
N ALA A 130 -0.86 -5.49 9.89
CA ALA A 130 -1.56 -4.64 8.94
C ALA A 130 -1.15 -4.93 7.49
N ASP A 131 0.14 -5.14 7.25
CA ASP A 131 0.67 -5.50 5.94
C ASP A 131 0.22 -6.91 5.51
N GLY A 132 0.23 -7.88 6.43
CA GLY A 132 -0.33 -9.21 6.17
C GLY A 132 -1.80 -9.17 5.75
N ILE A 133 -2.62 -8.35 6.41
CA ILE A 133 -4.02 -8.11 6.03
C ILE A 133 -4.09 -7.43 4.65
N ALA A 134 -3.25 -6.43 4.39
CA ALA A 134 -3.21 -5.74 3.11
C ALA A 134 -2.86 -6.68 1.96
N ILE A 135 -1.90 -7.58 2.15
CA ILE A 135 -1.54 -8.63 1.18
C ILE A 135 -2.74 -9.55 0.92
N LEU A 136 -3.37 -10.05 1.99
CA LEU A 136 -4.52 -10.95 1.87
C LEU A 136 -5.67 -10.30 1.09
N VAL A 137 -6.03 -9.06 1.46
CA VAL A 137 -7.09 -8.30 0.79
C VAL A 137 -6.71 -8.01 -0.67
N SER A 138 -5.46 -7.64 -0.93
CA SER A 138 -4.95 -7.39 -2.28
C SER A 138 -5.06 -8.64 -3.15
N MET A 139 -4.70 -9.80 -2.63
CA MET A 139 -4.85 -11.08 -3.33
C MET A 139 -6.30 -11.39 -3.64
N LEU A 140 -7.20 -11.25 -2.66
CA LEU A 140 -8.64 -11.51 -2.84
C LEU A 140 -9.27 -10.58 -3.87
N LEU A 141 -8.91 -9.29 -3.83
CA LEU A 141 -9.36 -8.31 -4.82
C LEU A 141 -8.79 -8.60 -6.21
N GLY A 142 -7.51 -8.94 -6.29
CA GLY A 142 -6.87 -9.34 -7.54
C GLY A 142 -7.56 -10.55 -8.19
N PHE A 143 -7.96 -11.54 -7.39
CA PHE A 143 -8.77 -12.66 -7.86
C PHE A 143 -10.17 -12.23 -8.30
N TYR A 144 -10.85 -11.42 -7.50
CA TYR A 144 -12.22 -11.00 -7.78
C TYR A 144 -12.32 -10.23 -9.11
N TYR A 145 -11.37 -9.32 -9.35
CA TYR A 145 -11.32 -8.52 -10.58
C TYR A 145 -10.62 -9.23 -11.75
N GLY A 146 -10.09 -10.43 -11.54
CA GLY A 146 -9.38 -11.18 -12.58
C GLY A 146 -8.07 -10.56 -13.05
N ILE A 147 -7.49 -9.66 -12.26
CA ILE A 147 -6.22 -8.96 -12.52
C ILE A 147 -5.02 -9.85 -12.12
N CYS A 148 -5.28 -10.91 -11.37
CA CYS A 148 -4.24 -11.79 -10.86
C CYS A 148 -3.56 -12.53 -12.01
N ASP A 149 -2.22 -12.44 -12.07
CA ASP A 149 -1.43 -13.12 -13.08
C ASP A 149 -1.58 -14.64 -12.93
N LEU A 150 -1.90 -15.32 -14.03
CA LEU A 150 -2.10 -16.78 -14.09
C LEU A 150 -0.90 -17.59 -13.58
N ASN A 151 0.29 -17.00 -13.61
CA ASN A 151 1.52 -17.62 -13.12
C ASN A 151 1.59 -17.77 -11.59
N MET A 152 0.72 -17.07 -10.84
CA MET A 152 0.76 -17.11 -9.38
C MET A 152 0.12 -18.35 -8.78
N LEU A 153 -0.90 -18.82 -9.42
CA LEU A 153 -1.55 -20.07 -9.06
C LEU A 153 -1.58 -20.91 -10.33
N TYR A 154 -1.12 -22.08 -10.27
CA TYR A 154 -1.18 -23.11 -11.31
C TYR A 154 -2.66 -23.37 -11.73
N ALA A 155 -3.38 -22.30 -11.98
CA ALA A 155 -4.79 -22.28 -12.28
C ALA A 155 -4.95 -22.22 -13.79
N SER A 156 -5.30 -23.34 -14.38
CA SER A 156 -5.87 -23.35 -15.71
C SER A 156 -7.06 -22.36 -15.76
N ASN A 157 -7.40 -21.84 -16.94
CA ASN A 157 -8.56 -20.98 -17.15
C ASN A 157 -9.86 -21.54 -16.51
N HIS A 158 -9.95 -22.85 -16.37
CA HIS A 158 -11.02 -23.56 -15.67
C HIS A 158 -11.11 -23.27 -14.18
N THR A 159 -9.97 -23.16 -13.49
CA THR A 159 -9.93 -22.89 -12.05
C THR A 159 -10.26 -21.42 -11.78
N ARG A 160 -9.87 -20.53 -12.68
CA ARG A 160 -10.24 -19.11 -12.65
C ARG A 160 -11.74 -18.90 -12.78
N ALA A 161 -12.40 -19.60 -13.71
CA ALA A 161 -13.84 -19.58 -13.88
C ALA A 161 -14.59 -20.14 -12.66
N TRP A 162 -14.02 -21.12 -11.97
CA TRP A 162 -14.61 -21.71 -10.78
C TRP A 162 -14.59 -20.75 -9.58
N TYR A 163 -13.47 -20.01 -9.36
CA TYR A 163 -13.34 -19.02 -8.28
C TYR A 163 -14.11 -17.74 -8.56
N LEU A 164 -14.22 -17.28 -9.81
CA LEU A 164 -14.87 -16.03 -10.19
C LEU A 164 -16.37 -16.17 -10.48
N GLY A 165 -16.92 -17.38 -10.42
CA GLY A 165 -18.33 -17.64 -10.70
C GLY A 165 -18.82 -17.04 -12.00
N ARG A 166 -19.12 -17.88 -12.95
CA ARG A 166 -19.86 -17.69 -14.22
C ARG A 166 -19.68 -16.42 -15.08
N ARG A 167 -19.14 -15.30 -14.59
CA ARG A 167 -19.05 -14.06 -15.41
C ARG A 167 -18.01 -14.13 -16.52
N THR A 168 -16.97 -14.92 -16.36
CA THR A 168 -15.90 -15.07 -17.35
C THR A 168 -16.22 -16.12 -18.42
N TRP A 169 -17.18 -16.99 -18.17
CA TRP A 169 -17.56 -18.05 -19.11
C TRP A 169 -18.24 -17.55 -20.39
N GLN A 170 -18.82 -16.36 -20.34
CA GLN A 170 -19.54 -15.79 -21.49
C GLN A 170 -18.60 -15.04 -22.44
N SER A 171 -17.50 -14.42 -21.89
CA SER A 171 -16.55 -13.70 -22.72
C SER A 171 -15.66 -14.62 -23.58
N ASP A 172 -15.34 -15.81 -23.08
CA ASP A 172 -14.44 -16.76 -23.77
C ASP A 172 -15.15 -17.57 -24.91
N LYS A 173 -16.47 -17.47 -24.99
CA LYS A 173 -17.24 -18.10 -26.08
C LYS A 173 -17.35 -17.22 -27.32
N ASP A 174 -17.19 -15.92 -27.17
CA ASP A 174 -17.35 -14.96 -28.26
C ASP A 174 -16.05 -14.72 -29.03
N ASP A 175 -14.90 -15.21 -28.49
CA ASP A 175 -13.55 -15.02 -29.04
C ASP A 175 -12.97 -16.28 -29.74
N CYS A 176 -13.75 -17.32 -29.95
CA CYS A 176 -13.34 -18.45 -30.83
C CYS A 176 -13.81 -18.21 -32.26
N PRO A 177 -12.88 -18.13 -33.24
CA PRO A 177 -13.22 -18.03 -34.66
C PRO A 177 -13.88 -19.30 -35.21
#